data_7143587c6128719ce2b70689737f9af0
#
_entry.id   7143587c6128719ce2b70689737f9af0
#
_cell.length_a   1.000
_cell.length_b   1.000
_cell.length_c   1.000
_cell.angle_alpha   90.00
_cell.angle_beta   90.00
_cell.angle_gamma   90.00
#
_symmetry.space_group_name_H-M   'P 1'
#
loop_
_entity.id
_entity.type
_entity.pdbx_description
1 polymer ?
#
loop_
_entity_poly.entity_id
_entity_poly.type
_entity_poly.pdbx_seq_one_letter_code
_entity_poly.pdbx_strand_id
1 'polypeptide(L)'
;VLERAGAKSVVHGPLTFAPDGNPLVGPIPGLRGYRFACGVLAGFSQGGGAGLTLAQWVIDGEADRDVSAMAVARFGDRRTPGYTRPKVVENYQRRFSISYPNEELPAARPHRTTPMYDIFTDLGAVWGQQFGLEVPNYFASGDEPTFEDPAFRRSNAFAATARDILPLTHTPRLPPS
;
A
#
# COMPACT_ATOMS: atom_id res chain seq x y z
N VAL A 1 -25.91 6.18 -23.10
CA VAL A 1 -26.47 7.54 -22.81
C VAL A 1 -25.46 8.62 -23.17
N LEU A 2 -24.15 8.36 -23.04
CA LEU A 2 -23.09 9.37 -23.29
C LEU A 2 -22.50 9.34 -24.71
N GLU A 3 -22.88 8.39 -25.54
CA GLU A 3 -22.32 8.21 -26.89
C GLU A 3 -22.50 9.44 -27.82
N ARG A 4 -23.51 10.24 -27.53
CA ARG A 4 -23.80 11.48 -28.30
C ARG A 4 -23.49 12.77 -27.55
N ALA A 5 -22.86 12.66 -26.38
CA ALA A 5 -22.50 13.82 -25.59
C ALA A 5 -21.21 14.44 -26.13
N GLY A 6 -21.27 15.71 -26.53
CA GLY A 6 -20.08 16.47 -26.89
C GLY A 6 -19.36 16.99 -25.65
N ALA A 7 -18.04 17.15 -25.73
CA ALA A 7 -17.26 17.83 -24.70
C ALA A 7 -17.43 19.35 -24.84
N LYS A 8 -17.90 20.03 -23.78
CA LYS A 8 -18.00 21.49 -23.74
C LYS A 8 -16.62 22.14 -23.62
N SER A 9 -15.75 21.55 -22.80
CA SER A 9 -14.39 22.01 -22.59
C SER A 9 -13.54 20.86 -22.06
N VAL A 10 -12.25 20.94 -22.29
CA VAL A 10 -11.25 20.02 -21.73
C VAL A 10 -10.35 20.82 -20.81
N VAL A 11 -10.25 20.40 -19.56
CA VAL A 11 -9.33 20.98 -18.57
C VAL A 11 -8.24 19.96 -18.26
N HIS A 12 -7.00 20.37 -18.38
CA HIS A 12 -5.85 19.54 -18.03
C HIS A 12 -4.85 20.34 -17.20
N GLY A 13 -4.06 19.65 -16.37
CA GLY A 13 -3.04 20.26 -15.54
C GLY A 13 -2.26 19.20 -14.76
N PRO A 14 -1.18 19.59 -14.08
CA PRO A 14 -0.43 18.69 -13.23
C PRO A 14 -1.26 18.28 -12.02
N LEU A 15 -1.19 16.99 -11.65
CA LEU A 15 -1.79 16.42 -10.46
C LEU A 15 -0.68 15.90 -9.54
N THR A 16 -0.90 15.99 -8.23
CA THR A 16 0.02 15.49 -7.22
C THR A 16 -0.37 14.06 -6.83
N PHE A 17 0.60 13.14 -6.93
CA PHE A 17 0.41 11.74 -6.58
C PHE A 17 1.44 11.26 -5.56
N ALA A 18 1.00 10.38 -4.64
CA ALA A 18 1.87 9.50 -3.90
C ALA A 18 1.99 8.13 -4.62
N PRO A 19 3.04 7.34 -4.35
CA PRO A 19 3.28 6.06 -5.02
C PRO A 19 2.12 5.05 -4.92
N ASP A 20 1.37 5.09 -3.84
CA ASP A 20 0.21 4.23 -3.57
C ASP A 20 -1.15 4.90 -3.87
N GLY A 21 -1.14 6.13 -4.34
CA GLY A 21 -2.35 6.91 -4.62
C GLY A 21 -3.08 7.45 -3.38
N ASN A 22 -2.65 7.13 -2.18
CA ASN A 22 -3.22 7.67 -0.94
C ASN A 22 -2.65 9.07 -0.62
N PRO A 23 -3.43 9.93 0.05
CA PRO A 23 -2.93 11.22 0.51
C PRO A 23 -1.70 11.11 1.41
N LEU A 24 -0.96 12.20 1.50
CA LEU A 24 0.11 12.41 2.48
C LEU A 24 -0.39 13.42 3.50
N VAL A 25 -0.73 12.97 4.70
CA VAL A 25 -1.32 13.80 5.76
C VAL A 25 -0.60 13.56 7.08
N GLY A 26 -0.29 14.63 7.80
CA GLY A 26 0.30 14.56 9.13
C GLY A 26 1.65 15.27 9.28
N PRO A 27 2.39 14.97 10.35
CA PRO A 27 3.68 15.59 10.63
C PRO A 27 4.75 15.09 9.65
N ILE A 28 5.67 15.98 9.31
CA ILE A 28 6.88 15.62 8.57
C ILE A 28 7.98 15.23 9.57
N PRO A 29 8.58 14.04 9.44
CA PRO A 29 9.70 13.64 10.28
C PRO A 29 10.85 14.64 10.23
N GLY A 30 11.40 14.98 11.40
CA GLY A 30 12.51 15.93 11.53
C GLY A 30 12.13 17.41 11.50
N LEU A 31 10.89 17.77 11.17
CA LEU A 31 10.41 19.14 11.14
C LEU A 31 9.39 19.40 12.26
N ARG A 32 9.86 19.93 13.39
CA ARG A 32 8.99 20.25 14.52
C ARG A 32 7.95 21.32 14.14
N GLY A 33 6.69 21.08 14.48
CA GLY A 33 5.58 22.02 14.26
C GLY A 33 5.08 22.08 12.80
N TYR A 34 5.72 21.40 11.87
CA TYR A 34 5.29 21.38 10.48
C TYR A 34 4.31 20.23 10.23
N ARG A 35 3.17 20.56 9.66
CA ARG A 35 2.11 19.61 9.27
C ARG A 35 1.88 19.72 7.77
N PHE A 36 1.52 18.61 7.15
CA PHE A 36 1.46 18.48 5.70
C PHE A 36 0.16 17.79 5.27
N ALA A 37 -0.47 18.30 4.22
CA ALA A 37 -1.56 17.63 3.51
C ALA A 37 -1.34 17.82 2.02
N CYS A 38 -1.07 16.74 1.31
CA CYS A 38 -0.76 16.75 -0.13
C CYS A 38 -1.23 15.45 -0.79
N GLY A 39 -1.29 15.43 -2.11
CA GLY A 39 -1.65 14.23 -2.86
C GLY A 39 -3.10 13.78 -2.64
N VAL A 40 -3.99 14.68 -2.21
CA VAL A 40 -5.42 14.40 -2.06
C VAL A 40 -6.06 14.39 -3.44
N LEU A 41 -5.79 13.34 -4.21
CA LEU A 41 -6.22 13.22 -5.60
C LEU A 41 -7.75 13.23 -5.74
N ALA A 42 -8.44 12.53 -4.84
CA ALA A 42 -9.90 12.51 -4.76
C ALA A 42 -10.41 13.62 -3.83
N GLY A 43 -9.99 14.87 -4.06
CA GLY A 43 -10.20 16.01 -3.16
C GLY A 43 -11.66 16.23 -2.74
N PHE A 44 -12.60 16.07 -3.65
CA PHE A 44 -14.02 16.23 -3.34
C PHE A 44 -14.54 15.17 -2.35
N SER A 45 -14.06 13.94 -2.43
CA SER A 45 -14.51 12.86 -1.54
C SER A 45 -13.65 12.70 -0.28
N GLN A 46 -12.36 13.03 -0.34
CA GLN A 46 -11.40 12.80 0.75
C GLN A 46 -10.99 14.09 1.49
N GLY A 47 -11.22 15.26 0.89
CA GLY A 47 -10.74 16.54 1.43
C GLY A 47 -11.25 16.84 2.84
N GLY A 48 -12.52 16.54 3.14
CA GLY A 48 -13.10 16.73 4.47
C GLY A 48 -12.41 15.86 5.53
N GLY A 49 -12.20 14.57 5.24
CA GLY A 49 -11.51 13.65 6.13
C GLY A 49 -10.03 14.01 6.34
N ALA A 50 -9.33 14.36 5.27
CA ALA A 50 -7.94 14.80 5.33
C ALA A 50 -7.81 16.10 6.16
N GLY A 51 -8.75 17.05 5.98
CA GLY A 51 -8.79 18.30 6.75
C GLY A 51 -9.05 18.06 8.23
N LEU A 52 -10.02 17.20 8.58
CA LEU A 52 -10.28 16.82 9.97
C LEU A 52 -9.07 16.18 10.64
N THR A 53 -8.45 15.21 9.98
CA THR A 53 -7.24 14.53 10.47
C THR A 53 -6.10 15.53 10.71
N LEU A 54 -5.91 16.46 9.77
CA LEU A 54 -4.88 17.50 9.92
C LEU A 54 -5.19 18.44 11.07
N ALA A 55 -6.45 18.83 11.27
CA ALA A 55 -6.86 19.66 12.39
C ALA A 55 -6.59 18.98 13.75
N GLN A 56 -6.90 17.68 13.87
CA GLN A 56 -6.57 16.90 15.08
C GLN A 56 -5.06 16.87 15.34
N TRP A 57 -4.24 16.62 14.31
CA TRP A 57 -2.78 16.71 14.45
C TRP A 57 -2.28 18.08 14.91
N VAL A 58 -2.96 19.16 14.52
CA VAL A 58 -2.58 20.52 14.93
C VAL A 58 -3.00 20.81 16.37
N ILE A 59 -4.20 20.41 16.78
CA ILE A 59 -4.82 20.76 18.06
C ILE A 59 -4.40 19.77 19.14
N ASP A 60 -4.54 18.47 18.87
CA ASP A 60 -4.40 17.40 19.85
C ASP A 60 -3.02 16.73 19.80
N GLY A 61 -2.26 16.95 18.71
CA GLY A 61 -0.96 16.31 18.48
C GLY A 61 -1.02 14.93 17.86
N GLU A 62 -2.22 14.35 17.73
CA GLU A 62 -2.46 13.03 17.12
C GLU A 62 -3.84 12.98 16.46
N ALA A 63 -4.08 11.99 15.62
CA ALA A 63 -5.40 11.72 15.04
C ALA A 63 -6.18 10.74 15.94
N ASP A 64 -7.51 10.86 15.98
CA ASP A 64 -8.40 10.00 16.77
C ASP A 64 -8.59 8.58 16.17
N ARG A 65 -7.98 8.34 15.03
CA ARG A 65 -8.07 7.09 14.26
C ARG A 65 -6.74 6.69 13.65
N ASP A 66 -6.61 5.44 13.26
CA ASP A 66 -5.44 4.98 12.51
C ASP A 66 -5.43 5.60 11.11
N VAL A 67 -4.43 6.43 10.87
CA VAL A 67 -4.15 7.09 9.59
C VAL A 67 -2.77 6.73 9.05
N SER A 68 -2.19 5.63 9.49
CA SER A 68 -0.86 5.17 9.08
C SER A 68 -0.73 5.04 7.57
N ALA A 69 -1.82 4.62 6.88
CA ALA A 69 -1.89 4.56 5.43
C ALA A 69 -1.80 5.94 4.73
N MET A 70 -1.92 7.05 5.47
CA MET A 70 -1.75 8.41 4.95
C MET A 70 -0.50 9.09 5.52
N ALA A 71 0.20 8.45 6.46
CA ALA A 71 1.38 9.04 7.11
C ALA A 71 2.45 9.45 6.08
N VAL A 72 3.00 10.65 6.25
CA VAL A 72 4.06 11.17 5.36
C VAL A 72 5.30 10.28 5.41
N ALA A 73 5.56 9.69 6.56
CA ALA A 73 6.72 8.83 6.82
C ALA A 73 6.59 7.39 6.29
N ARG A 74 5.41 6.96 5.80
CA ARG A 74 5.15 5.54 5.48
C ARG A 74 6.11 4.92 4.47
N PHE A 75 6.67 5.72 3.57
CA PHE A 75 7.67 5.25 2.60
C PHE A 75 9.12 5.37 3.09
N GLY A 76 9.36 5.92 4.29
CA GLY A 76 10.70 6.18 4.82
C GLY A 76 11.50 7.17 3.98
N ASP A 77 12.84 7.12 4.10
CA ASP A 77 13.75 8.10 3.46
C ASP A 77 14.14 7.74 2.01
N ARG A 78 13.78 6.53 1.55
CA ARG A 78 14.23 5.99 0.24
C ARG A 78 13.26 6.25 -0.91
N ARG A 79 12.61 7.39 -0.91
CA ARG A 79 11.68 7.81 -1.97
C ARG A 79 12.43 8.33 -3.19
N THR A 80 12.94 7.45 -4.01
CA THR A 80 13.67 7.82 -5.22
C THR A 80 12.73 8.05 -6.40
N PRO A 81 13.11 8.87 -7.39
CA PRO A 81 12.35 8.99 -8.63
C PRO A 81 12.17 7.64 -9.36
N GLY A 82 13.15 6.73 -9.25
CA GLY A 82 13.11 5.39 -9.83
C GLY A 82 12.02 4.50 -9.23
N TYR A 83 11.66 4.70 -7.96
CA TYR A 83 10.52 4.04 -7.32
C TYR A 83 9.22 4.80 -7.59
N THR A 84 9.22 6.11 -7.34
CA THR A 84 7.99 6.91 -7.34
C THR A 84 7.33 6.98 -8.71
N ARG A 85 8.10 7.22 -9.78
CA ARG A 85 7.55 7.40 -11.12
C ARG A 85 6.82 6.16 -11.64
N PRO A 86 7.42 4.96 -11.69
CA PRO A 86 6.71 3.77 -12.16
C PRO A 86 5.52 3.40 -11.28
N LYS A 87 5.62 3.57 -9.95
CA LYS A 87 4.48 3.33 -9.04
C LYS A 87 3.31 4.28 -9.30
N VAL A 88 3.57 5.56 -9.49
CA VAL A 88 2.53 6.55 -9.83
C VAL A 88 1.88 6.22 -11.16
N VAL A 89 2.64 5.86 -12.19
CA VAL A 89 2.11 5.49 -13.51
C VAL A 89 1.22 4.26 -13.40
N GLU A 90 1.70 3.20 -12.74
CA GLU A 90 0.96 1.95 -12.52
C GLU A 90 -0.34 2.21 -11.75
N ASN A 91 -0.27 2.94 -10.64
CA ASN A 91 -1.44 3.28 -9.82
C ASN A 91 -2.48 4.09 -10.62
N TYR A 92 -2.03 5.08 -11.38
CA TYR A 92 -2.94 5.91 -12.17
C TYR A 92 -3.59 5.15 -13.33
N GLN A 93 -2.85 4.30 -14.02
CA GLN A 93 -3.40 3.45 -15.09
C GLN A 93 -4.51 2.51 -14.57
N ARG A 94 -4.41 2.10 -13.31
CA ARG A 94 -5.38 1.21 -12.66
C ARG A 94 -6.49 1.93 -11.88
N ARG A 95 -6.48 3.27 -11.88
CA ARG A 95 -7.38 4.07 -11.04
C ARG A 95 -8.86 3.74 -11.17
N PHE A 96 -9.30 3.36 -12.36
CA PHE A 96 -10.70 3.01 -12.66
C PHE A 96 -10.90 1.51 -12.90
N SER A 97 -9.89 0.72 -12.68
CA SER A 97 -9.98 -0.74 -12.73
C SER A 97 -10.57 -1.28 -11.43
N ILE A 98 -11.12 -2.46 -11.49
CA ILE A 98 -11.48 -3.21 -10.29
C ILE A 98 -10.18 -3.55 -9.54
N SER A 99 -10.13 -3.23 -8.26
CA SER A 99 -9.06 -3.66 -7.36
C SER A 99 -9.51 -4.90 -6.61
N TYR A 100 -8.74 -5.96 -6.70
CA TYR A 100 -9.02 -7.20 -6.01
C TYR A 100 -8.33 -7.23 -4.65
N PRO A 101 -8.88 -7.97 -3.66
CA PRO A 101 -8.18 -8.23 -2.42
C PRO A 101 -6.82 -8.87 -2.67
N ASN A 102 -5.80 -8.46 -1.94
CA ASN A 102 -4.41 -8.94 -2.02
C ASN A 102 -3.75 -8.79 -3.41
N GLU A 103 -4.30 -7.97 -4.29
CA GLU A 103 -3.69 -7.73 -5.59
C GLU A 103 -2.37 -6.97 -5.43
N GLU A 104 -1.29 -7.58 -5.89
CA GLU A 104 0.05 -7.00 -5.87
C GLU A 104 0.38 -6.30 -7.18
N LEU A 105 0.95 -5.10 -7.06
CA LEU A 105 1.34 -4.30 -8.22
C LEU A 105 2.86 -4.41 -8.45
N PRO A 106 3.29 -4.86 -9.65
CA PRO A 106 4.68 -5.26 -9.89
C PRO A 106 5.66 -4.09 -10.13
N ALA A 107 5.21 -2.88 -10.44
CA ALA A 107 6.12 -1.80 -10.81
C ALA A 107 7.15 -1.47 -9.72
N ALA A 108 8.39 -1.24 -10.12
CA ALA A 108 9.52 -0.88 -9.25
C ALA A 108 9.77 -1.84 -8.08
N ARG A 109 9.58 -3.15 -8.30
CA ARG A 109 9.89 -4.20 -7.32
C ARG A 109 11.12 -5.01 -7.75
N PRO A 110 11.92 -5.54 -6.79
CA PRO A 110 11.91 -5.18 -5.37
C PRO A 110 12.48 -3.77 -5.15
N HIS A 111 11.96 -3.02 -4.16
CA HIS A 111 12.48 -1.69 -3.81
C HIS A 111 13.27 -1.71 -2.49
N ARG A 112 12.70 -2.29 -1.46
CA ARG A 112 13.34 -2.50 -0.16
C ARG A 112 13.15 -3.95 0.25
N THR A 113 14.20 -4.56 0.76
CA THR A 113 14.20 -5.95 1.21
C THR A 113 14.69 -6.04 2.65
N THR A 114 14.27 -7.09 3.35
CA THR A 114 14.84 -7.44 4.65
C THR A 114 16.15 -8.23 4.46
N PRO A 115 17.01 -8.35 5.50
CA PRO A 115 18.19 -9.23 5.44
C PRO A 115 17.87 -10.70 5.13
N MET A 116 16.62 -11.12 5.36
CA MET A 116 16.14 -12.48 5.11
C MET A 116 15.59 -12.70 3.69
N TYR A 117 15.62 -11.67 2.84
CA TYR A 117 14.97 -11.71 1.53
C TYR A 117 15.42 -12.88 0.67
N ASP A 118 16.74 -13.06 0.50
CA ASP A 118 17.30 -14.13 -0.33
C ASP A 118 16.98 -15.51 0.25
N ILE A 119 17.10 -15.66 1.57
CA ILE A 119 16.78 -16.91 2.28
C ILE A 119 15.30 -17.28 2.10
N PHE A 120 14.41 -16.32 2.25
CA PHE A 120 12.98 -16.57 2.08
C PHE A 120 12.63 -16.83 0.62
N THR A 121 13.33 -16.19 -0.32
CA THR A 121 13.14 -16.49 -1.75
C THR A 121 13.52 -17.94 -2.06
N ASP A 122 14.65 -18.42 -1.53
CA ASP A 122 15.10 -19.80 -1.69
C ASP A 122 14.13 -20.81 -1.02
N LEU A 123 13.41 -20.37 0.01
CA LEU A 123 12.36 -21.15 0.67
C LEU A 123 11.00 -21.08 -0.03
N GLY A 124 10.91 -20.42 -1.18
CA GLY A 124 9.67 -20.32 -1.96
C GLY A 124 8.74 -19.20 -1.55
N ALA A 125 9.24 -18.12 -0.94
CA ALA A 125 8.42 -16.98 -0.57
C ALA A 125 7.74 -16.34 -1.79
N VAL A 126 6.44 -16.16 -1.70
CA VAL A 126 5.64 -15.34 -2.60
C VAL A 126 5.50 -13.95 -1.99
N TRP A 127 6.02 -12.95 -2.68
CA TRP A 127 6.24 -11.62 -2.13
C TRP A 127 5.08 -10.68 -2.37
N GLY A 128 4.66 -9.99 -1.30
CA GLY A 128 3.87 -8.76 -1.35
C GLY A 128 4.72 -7.53 -1.04
N GLN A 129 4.11 -6.35 -1.11
CA GLN A 129 4.79 -5.10 -0.82
C GLN A 129 3.98 -4.21 0.11
N GLN A 130 4.59 -3.76 1.22
CA GLN A 130 4.03 -2.76 2.11
C GLN A 130 4.90 -1.49 2.12
N PHE A 131 4.36 -0.40 1.58
CA PHE A 131 5.06 0.90 1.50
C PHE A 131 6.48 0.81 0.94
N GLY A 132 6.67 -0.04 -0.07
CA GLY A 132 7.95 -0.26 -0.72
C GLY A 132 8.85 -1.31 -0.06
N LEU A 133 8.45 -1.92 1.05
CA LEU A 133 9.16 -3.05 1.66
C LEU A 133 8.56 -4.37 1.18
N GLU A 134 9.40 -5.26 0.68
CA GLU A 134 8.98 -6.63 0.33
C GLU A 134 8.70 -7.43 1.61
N VAL A 135 7.53 -8.02 1.68
CA VAL A 135 7.09 -8.91 2.77
C VAL A 135 6.59 -10.22 2.18
N PRO A 136 6.91 -11.39 2.78
CA PRO A 136 6.38 -12.64 2.29
C PRO A 136 4.89 -12.74 2.64
N ASN A 137 4.04 -13.01 1.64
CA ASN A 137 2.63 -13.27 1.84
C ASN A 137 2.39 -14.73 2.28
N TYR A 138 3.11 -15.66 1.67
CA TYR A 138 3.14 -17.09 2.01
C TYR A 138 4.36 -17.76 1.38
N PHE A 139 4.59 -19.03 1.70
CA PHE A 139 5.65 -19.84 1.11
C PHE A 139 5.02 -20.93 0.25
N ALA A 140 5.30 -20.91 -1.06
CA ALA A 140 4.87 -21.95 -1.97
C ALA A 140 5.80 -23.16 -1.89
N SER A 141 5.25 -24.38 -1.92
CA SER A 141 6.01 -25.62 -1.97
C SER A 141 5.42 -26.60 -3.00
N GLY A 142 6.27 -27.35 -3.67
CA GLY A 142 5.86 -28.28 -4.71
C GLY A 142 5.12 -27.58 -5.87
N ASP A 143 3.91 -28.05 -6.16
CA ASP A 143 3.07 -27.51 -7.26
C ASP A 143 2.16 -26.35 -6.81
N GLU A 144 2.37 -25.78 -5.62
CA GLU A 144 1.56 -24.66 -5.15
C GLU A 144 1.82 -23.39 -5.97
N PRO A 145 0.80 -22.53 -6.13
CA PRO A 145 0.93 -21.33 -6.93
C PRO A 145 1.99 -20.36 -6.36
N THR A 146 2.83 -19.81 -7.22
CA THR A 146 3.85 -18.80 -6.91
C THR A 146 3.35 -17.37 -7.09
N PHE A 147 2.06 -17.19 -7.32
CA PHE A 147 1.37 -15.92 -7.38
C PHE A 147 -0.08 -16.09 -6.94
N GLU A 148 -0.69 -15.01 -6.47
CA GLU A 148 -2.10 -15.00 -6.09
C GLU A 148 -2.96 -14.48 -7.23
N ASP A 149 -3.93 -15.29 -7.68
CA ASP A 149 -4.87 -14.88 -8.71
C ASP A 149 -5.85 -13.84 -8.19
N PRO A 150 -5.99 -12.68 -8.83
CA PRO A 150 -6.95 -11.67 -8.42
C PRO A 150 -8.38 -12.19 -8.46
N ALA A 151 -9.03 -12.30 -7.29
CA ALA A 151 -10.40 -12.81 -7.17
C ALA A 151 -11.12 -12.24 -5.95
N PHE A 152 -12.47 -12.19 -6.01
CA PHE A 152 -13.32 -11.90 -4.85
C PHE A 152 -13.74 -13.18 -4.10
N ARG A 153 -13.27 -14.33 -4.54
CA ARG A 153 -13.51 -15.62 -3.90
C ARG A 153 -12.29 -16.03 -3.08
N ARG A 154 -12.34 -17.23 -2.49
CA ARG A 154 -11.19 -17.82 -1.82
C ARG A 154 -9.99 -17.84 -2.78
N SER A 155 -8.88 -17.27 -2.33
CA SER A 155 -7.62 -17.21 -3.07
C SER A 155 -7.10 -18.61 -3.40
N ASN A 156 -6.42 -18.75 -4.53
CA ASN A 156 -5.65 -19.95 -4.87
C ASN A 156 -4.47 -20.19 -3.91
N ALA A 157 -3.99 -19.15 -3.23
CA ALA A 157 -2.97 -19.23 -2.17
C ALA A 157 -3.49 -19.71 -0.81
N PHE A 158 -4.81 -19.92 -0.65
CA PHE A 158 -5.41 -20.22 0.64
C PHE A 158 -4.83 -21.46 1.31
N ALA A 159 -4.59 -22.53 0.57
CA ALA A 159 -4.06 -23.77 1.12
C ALA A 159 -2.62 -23.59 1.66
N ALA A 160 -1.77 -22.91 0.90
CA ALA A 160 -0.40 -22.58 1.32
C ALA A 160 -0.40 -21.69 2.56
N THR A 161 -1.19 -20.63 2.56
CA THR A 161 -1.32 -19.71 3.71
C THR A 161 -1.85 -20.44 4.96
N ALA A 162 -2.85 -21.31 4.80
CA ALA A 162 -3.40 -22.07 5.93
C ALA A 162 -2.35 -23.03 6.51
N ARG A 163 -1.56 -23.68 5.68
CA ARG A 163 -0.45 -24.56 6.13
C ARG A 163 0.59 -23.75 6.92
N ASP A 164 0.95 -22.56 6.47
CA ASP A 164 1.95 -21.72 7.13
C ASP A 164 1.48 -21.21 8.50
N ILE A 165 0.16 -21.01 8.68
CA ILE A 165 -0.44 -20.51 9.92
C ILE A 165 -0.69 -21.64 10.94
N LEU A 166 -1.06 -22.84 10.50
CA LEU A 166 -1.43 -23.96 11.39
C LEU A 166 -0.39 -24.29 12.47
N PRO A 167 0.92 -24.34 12.20
CA PRO A 167 1.92 -24.60 13.22
C PRO A 167 1.93 -23.53 14.32
N LEU A 168 1.62 -22.27 13.99
CA LEU A 168 1.61 -21.15 14.96
C LEU A 168 0.46 -21.29 15.97
N THR A 169 -0.65 -21.91 15.57
CA THR A 169 -1.82 -22.10 16.44
C THR A 169 -1.67 -23.30 17.37
N HIS A 170 -0.76 -24.24 17.07
CA HIS A 170 -0.53 -25.48 17.82
C HIS A 170 0.77 -25.48 18.62
N THR A 171 1.57 -24.44 18.50
CA THR A 171 2.79 -24.33 19.32
C THR A 171 2.39 -24.08 20.78
N PRO A 172 2.81 -24.93 21.75
CA PRO A 172 2.54 -24.69 23.16
C PRO A 172 3.06 -23.30 23.56
N ARG A 173 2.23 -22.52 24.25
CA ARG A 173 2.71 -21.26 24.83
C ARG A 173 3.92 -21.57 25.70
N LEU A 174 5.02 -20.86 25.48
CA LEU A 174 6.15 -20.90 26.40
C LEU A 174 5.62 -20.65 27.81
N PRO A 175 6.04 -21.46 28.82
CA PRO A 175 5.65 -21.21 30.20
C PRO A 175 6.06 -19.78 30.58
N PRO A 176 5.28 -19.07 31.39
CA PRO A 176 5.65 -17.75 31.88
C PRO A 176 6.98 -17.88 32.65
N SER A 177 7.91 -17.03 32.30
CA SER A 177 9.22 -16.88 32.96
C SER A 177 9.04 -16.38 34.38
#